data_0c6beeb22d7ec2b1cd67f8f4bdcdec71
#
_entry.id   0c6beeb22d7ec2b1cd67f8f4bdcdec71
#
_cell.length_a   1.000
_cell.length_b   1.000
_cell.length_c   1.000
_cell.angle_alpha   90.00
_cell.angle_beta   90.00
_cell.angle_gamma   90.00
#
_symmetry.space_group_name_H-M   'P 1'
#
loop_
_entity.id
_entity.type
_entity.pdbx_description
1 polymer ?
#
loop_
_entity_poly.entity_id
_entity_poly.type
_entity_poly.pdbx_seq_one_letter_code
_entity_poly.pdbx_strand_id
1 'polypeptide(L)'
;MRFSTSNKLSPRQKLLLSYLGSDYCKNRIDGENVIYRDLGNYEIEISGCHTKKQPVAIFVWNKTDLTRTVESHARLPQDYEMIKTLLDDIVKRYTNKKENNNE
;
A
#
# COMPACT_ATOMS: atom_id res chain seq x y z
N MET A 1 2.65 -3.90 20.87
CA MET A 1 3.22 -3.13 19.77
C MET A 1 3.18 -1.64 20.04
N ARG A 2 4.16 -0.93 19.62
CA ARG A 2 4.22 0.51 19.84
C ARG A 2 3.97 1.26 18.54
N PHE A 3 3.08 2.25 18.59
CA PHE A 3 2.89 3.13 17.45
C PHE A 3 4.07 4.09 17.32
N SER A 4 4.42 4.41 16.10
CA SER A 4 5.44 5.40 15.85
C SER A 4 4.90 6.79 16.19
N THR A 5 5.69 7.57 16.93
CA THR A 5 5.37 8.96 17.18
C THR A 5 5.94 9.88 16.11
N SER A 6 6.77 9.33 15.21
CA SER A 6 7.39 10.10 14.15
C SER A 6 6.46 10.15 12.93
N ASN A 7 6.45 11.30 12.25
CA ASN A 7 5.77 11.43 10.97
C ASN A 7 6.62 10.97 9.80
N LYS A 8 7.80 10.42 10.09
CA LYS A 8 8.74 10.02 9.05
C LYS A 8 8.69 8.52 8.85
N LEU A 9 8.82 8.10 7.59
CA LEU A 9 8.99 6.69 7.28
C LEU A 9 10.32 6.19 7.83
N SER A 10 10.37 4.90 8.19
CA SER A 10 11.63 4.27 8.56
C SER A 10 12.54 4.15 7.32
N PRO A 11 13.84 3.91 7.52
CA PRO A 11 14.74 3.72 6.37
C PRO A 11 14.27 2.62 5.43
N ARG A 12 13.75 1.52 5.96
CA ARG A 12 13.26 0.43 5.10
C ARG A 12 12.05 0.86 4.29
N GLN A 13 11.14 1.61 4.91
CA GLN A 13 9.98 2.13 4.19
C GLN A 13 10.39 3.13 3.11
N LYS A 14 11.38 3.97 3.40
CA LYS A 14 11.89 4.93 2.42
C LYS A 14 12.48 4.22 1.21
N LEU A 15 13.19 3.13 1.43
CA LEU A 15 13.76 2.36 0.32
C LEU A 15 12.66 1.79 -0.55
N LEU A 16 11.63 1.22 0.06
CA LEU A 16 10.51 0.66 -0.69
C LEU A 16 9.78 1.76 -1.48
N LEU A 17 9.48 2.88 -0.82
CA LEU A 17 8.80 3.99 -1.48
C LEU A 17 9.62 4.50 -2.66
N SER A 18 10.93 4.63 -2.49
CA SER A 18 11.82 5.08 -3.55
C SER A 18 11.79 4.12 -4.73
N TYR A 19 11.80 2.83 -4.44
CA TYR A 19 11.74 1.81 -5.49
C TYR A 19 10.43 1.85 -6.26
N LEU A 20 9.32 2.07 -5.56
CA LEU A 20 7.99 2.10 -6.18
C LEU A 20 7.76 3.35 -7.02
N GLY A 21 8.37 4.46 -6.65
CA GLY A 21 8.31 5.66 -7.47
C GLY A 21 7.28 6.67 -7.02
N SER A 22 7.12 7.71 -7.85
CA SER A 22 6.36 8.90 -7.48
C SER A 22 4.85 8.70 -7.48
N ASP A 23 4.36 7.57 -7.98
CA ASP A 23 2.92 7.28 -7.92
C ASP A 23 2.47 6.95 -6.50
N TYR A 24 3.40 6.67 -5.61
CA TYR A 24 3.12 6.33 -4.22
C TYR A 24 3.62 7.44 -3.31
N CYS A 25 2.98 7.58 -2.17
CA CYS A 25 3.38 8.61 -1.21
C CYS A 25 3.23 8.09 0.22
N LYS A 26 3.77 8.86 1.16
CA LYS A 26 3.60 8.56 2.57
C LYS A 26 2.21 8.99 3.02
N ASN A 27 1.58 8.19 3.84
CA ASN A 27 0.35 8.57 4.52
C ASN A 27 0.42 8.06 5.95
N ARG A 28 -0.49 8.54 6.79
CA ARG A 28 -0.54 8.11 8.18
C ARG A 28 -1.97 7.67 8.47
N ILE A 29 -2.13 6.40 8.82
CA ILE A 29 -3.42 5.79 9.04
C ILE A 29 -3.38 5.10 10.39
N ASP A 30 -4.32 5.45 11.28
CA ASP A 30 -4.45 4.86 12.61
C ASP A 30 -3.15 4.92 13.39
N GLY A 31 -2.41 6.02 13.28
CA GLY A 31 -1.17 6.20 14.01
C GLY A 31 0.03 5.50 13.43
N GLU A 32 -0.12 4.90 12.26
CA GLU A 32 0.97 4.17 11.60
C GLU A 32 1.34 4.85 10.29
N ASN A 33 2.63 4.97 10.03
CA ASN A 33 3.11 5.48 8.74
C ASN A 33 3.02 4.37 7.71
N VAL A 34 2.36 4.67 6.60
CA VAL A 34 2.16 3.70 5.52
C VAL A 34 2.53 4.32 4.19
N ILE A 35 2.69 3.47 3.19
CA ILE A 35 2.84 3.91 1.80
C ILE A 35 1.47 3.78 1.15
N TYR A 36 1.10 4.77 0.34
CA TYR A 36 -0.27 4.96 -0.10
C TYR A 36 -0.33 5.32 -1.57
N ARG A 37 -1.37 4.86 -2.25
CA ARG A 37 -1.66 5.28 -3.62
C ARG A 37 -3.16 5.36 -3.84
N ASP A 38 -3.60 6.46 -4.45
CA ASP A 38 -5.00 6.71 -4.82
C ASP A 38 -5.24 6.19 -6.23
N LEU A 39 -6.24 5.33 -6.40
CA LEU A 39 -6.61 4.79 -7.71
C LEU A 39 -7.96 5.33 -8.19
N GLY A 40 -8.47 6.38 -7.56
CA GLY A 40 -9.79 6.91 -7.91
C GLY A 40 -10.86 6.36 -6.99
N ASN A 41 -11.54 5.29 -7.40
CA ASN A 41 -12.55 4.65 -6.57
C ASN A 41 -11.97 3.72 -5.53
N TYR A 42 -10.71 3.35 -5.67
CA TYR A 42 -10.01 2.45 -4.77
C TYR A 42 -8.74 3.13 -4.29
N GLU A 43 -8.17 2.59 -3.24
CA GLU A 43 -6.89 3.06 -2.74
C GLU A 43 -6.07 1.89 -2.23
N ILE A 44 -4.74 2.04 -2.29
CA ILE A 44 -3.80 1.04 -1.84
C ILE A 44 -3.11 1.55 -0.58
N GLU A 45 -3.06 0.70 0.43
CA GLU A 45 -2.30 0.95 1.65
C GLU A 45 -1.25 -0.14 1.79
N ILE A 46 0.00 0.25 1.95
CA ILE A 46 1.10 -0.70 2.17
C ILE A 46 1.65 -0.44 3.57
N SER A 47 1.47 -1.40 4.46
CA SER A 47 1.90 -1.26 5.85
C SER A 47 2.99 -2.26 6.18
N GLY A 48 3.57 -2.12 7.38
CA GLY A 48 4.68 -2.94 7.78
C GLY A 48 5.99 -2.40 7.26
N CYS A 49 6.97 -3.28 7.14
CA CYS A 49 8.27 -2.93 6.58
C CYS A 49 9.00 -1.81 7.35
N HIS A 50 8.72 -1.70 8.66
CA HIS A 50 9.40 -0.69 9.48
C HIS A 50 10.84 -1.10 9.76
N THR A 51 11.10 -2.40 9.85
CA THR A 51 12.42 -2.96 10.10
C THR A 51 12.71 -4.03 9.06
N LYS A 52 13.95 -4.52 9.04
CA LYS A 52 14.35 -5.58 8.11
C LYS A 52 13.54 -6.85 8.27
N LYS A 53 13.07 -7.13 9.50
CA LYS A 53 12.42 -8.39 9.80
C LYS A 53 10.92 -8.34 9.67
N GLN A 54 10.37 -7.16 9.57
CA GLN A 54 8.92 -7.01 9.54
C GLN A 54 8.39 -7.30 8.14
N PRO A 55 7.36 -8.14 8.00
CA PRO A 55 6.78 -8.37 6.68
C PRO A 55 6.05 -7.15 6.17
N VAL A 56 5.72 -7.20 4.89
CA VAL A 56 4.93 -6.17 4.21
C VAL A 56 3.50 -6.66 4.10
N ALA A 57 2.55 -5.75 4.25
CA ALA A 57 1.14 -6.06 4.02
C ALA A 57 0.59 -5.03 3.04
N ILE A 58 -0.25 -5.50 2.11
CA ILE A 58 -0.87 -4.65 1.11
C ILE A 58 -2.38 -4.79 1.27
N PHE A 59 -3.06 -3.66 1.37
CA PHE A 59 -4.51 -3.62 1.49
C PHE A 59 -5.07 -2.74 0.38
N VAL A 60 -6.16 -3.22 -0.24
CA VAL A 60 -6.89 -2.43 -1.23
C VAL A 60 -8.26 -2.13 -0.64
N TRP A 61 -8.61 -0.85 -0.66
CA TRP A 61 -9.86 -0.37 -0.07
C TRP A 61 -10.75 0.22 -1.15
N ASN A 62 -12.05 -0.02 -1.03
CA ASN A 62 -13.05 0.72 -1.80
C ASN A 62 -13.35 1.99 -1.01
N LYS A 63 -13.18 3.15 -1.64
CA LYS A 63 -13.36 4.42 -0.92
C LYS A 63 -14.78 4.67 -0.44
N THR A 64 -15.76 3.98 -1.02
CA THR A 64 -17.15 4.13 -0.58
C THR A 64 -17.50 3.20 0.58
N ASP A 65 -16.63 2.26 0.93
CA ASP A 65 -16.87 1.35 2.03
C ASP A 65 -15.52 0.98 2.66
N LEU A 66 -15.12 1.75 3.65
CA LEU A 66 -13.84 1.56 4.33
C LEU A 66 -13.94 0.64 5.54
N THR A 67 -15.05 -0.11 5.67
CA THR A 67 -15.20 -1.02 6.80
C THR A 67 -14.41 -2.30 6.62
N ARG A 68 -14.03 -2.62 5.40
CA ARG A 68 -13.24 -3.82 5.11
C ARG A 68 -12.48 -3.64 3.81
N THR A 69 -11.41 -4.41 3.68
CA THR A 69 -10.64 -4.40 2.45
C THR A 69 -11.34 -5.22 1.37
N VAL A 70 -11.14 -4.84 0.11
CA VAL A 70 -11.62 -5.64 -1.01
C VAL A 70 -10.57 -6.66 -1.45
N GLU A 71 -9.32 -6.45 -1.07
CA GLU A 71 -8.23 -7.37 -1.33
C GLU A 71 -7.14 -7.10 -0.31
N SER A 72 -6.50 -8.17 0.19
CA SER A 72 -5.41 -8.00 1.13
C SER A 72 -4.37 -9.10 0.93
N HIS A 73 -3.13 -8.74 1.17
CA HIS A 73 -1.99 -9.64 1.12
C HIS A 73 -1.12 -9.35 2.33
N ALA A 74 -1.00 -10.32 3.22
CA ALA A 74 -0.25 -10.13 4.45
C ALA A 74 0.98 -11.02 4.46
N ARG A 75 1.93 -10.67 5.32
CA ARG A 75 3.14 -11.46 5.55
C ARG A 75 3.99 -11.63 4.30
N LEU A 76 4.01 -10.60 3.47
CA LEU A 76 4.84 -10.63 2.27
C LEU A 76 6.30 -10.38 2.65
N PRO A 77 7.23 -11.06 1.96
CA PRO A 77 8.65 -10.77 2.19
C PRO A 77 9.00 -9.38 1.66
N GLN A 78 10.12 -8.84 2.13
CA GLN A 78 10.60 -7.56 1.64
C GLN A 78 11.37 -7.75 0.33
N ASP A 79 10.70 -8.29 -0.65
CA ASP A 79 11.23 -8.49 -2.00
C ASP A 79 10.62 -7.39 -2.87
N TYR A 80 11.40 -6.37 -3.15
CA TYR A 80 10.89 -5.16 -3.81
C TYR A 80 10.35 -5.45 -5.20
N GLU A 81 11.01 -6.31 -5.95
CA GLU A 81 10.56 -6.64 -7.30
C GLU A 81 9.24 -7.40 -7.26
N MET A 82 9.11 -8.36 -6.36
CA MET A 82 7.87 -9.10 -6.20
C MET A 82 6.72 -8.18 -5.78
N ILE A 83 7.00 -7.29 -4.81
CA ILE A 83 6.00 -6.36 -4.32
C ILE A 83 5.54 -5.43 -5.44
N LYS A 84 6.48 -4.90 -6.22
CA LYS A 84 6.13 -4.02 -7.33
C LYS A 84 5.31 -4.75 -8.38
N THR A 85 5.66 -5.98 -8.71
CA THR A 85 4.91 -6.78 -9.66
C THR A 85 3.48 -6.99 -9.20
N LEU A 86 3.30 -7.34 -7.92
CA LEU A 86 1.98 -7.51 -7.35
C LEU A 86 1.18 -6.21 -7.38
N LEU A 87 1.82 -5.10 -7.01
CA LEU A 87 1.16 -3.80 -7.03
C LEU A 87 0.77 -3.37 -8.44
N ASP A 88 1.63 -3.61 -9.42
CA ASP A 88 1.32 -3.27 -10.81
C ASP A 88 0.08 -4.04 -11.28
N ASP A 89 -0.04 -5.30 -10.89
CA ASP A 89 -1.21 -6.10 -11.21
C ASP A 89 -2.46 -5.54 -10.53
N ILE A 90 -2.35 -5.17 -9.26
CA ILE A 90 -3.46 -4.58 -8.52
C ILE A 90 -3.92 -3.29 -9.20
N VAL A 91 -2.99 -2.42 -9.53
CA VAL A 91 -3.31 -1.16 -10.19
C VAL A 91 -4.06 -1.41 -11.49
N LYS A 92 -3.58 -2.35 -12.28
CA LYS A 92 -4.21 -2.68 -13.55
C LYS A 92 -5.64 -3.18 -13.36
N ARG A 93 -5.85 -4.09 -12.42
CA ARG A 93 -7.17 -4.68 -12.19
C ARG A 93 -8.16 -3.65 -11.68
N TYR A 94 -7.78 -2.80 -10.76
CA TYR A 94 -8.71 -1.86 -10.15
C TYR A 94 -8.91 -0.61 -11.00
N THR A 95 -7.98 -0.29 -11.85
CA THR A 95 -8.16 0.77 -12.83
C THR A 95 -9.11 0.32 -13.94
N ASN A 96 -8.94 -0.89 -14.44
CA ASN A 96 -9.81 -1.43 -15.48
C ASN A 96 -11.23 -1.62 -14.98
N LYS A 97 -11.39 -2.00 -13.70
CA LYS A 97 -12.71 -2.16 -13.11
C LYS A 97 -13.49 -0.87 -13.15
N LYS A 98 -12.80 0.25 -12.90
CA LYS A 98 -13.42 1.57 -12.97
C LYS A 98 -13.92 1.85 -14.38
N GLU A 99 -13.16 1.51 -15.37
CA GLU A 99 -13.54 1.73 -16.77
C GLU A 99 -14.72 0.88 -17.18
N ASN A 100 -14.73 -0.37 -16.74
CA ASN A 100 -15.81 -1.30 -17.10
C ASN A 100 -17.15 -0.85 -16.54
N ASN A 101 -17.14 -0.12 -15.45
CA ASN A 101 -18.37 0.35 -14.84
C ASN A 101 -19.04 1.43 -15.65
N ASN A 102 -18.39 1.97 -16.65
CA ASN A 102 -18.94 3.00 -17.50
C ASN A 102 -19.74 2.45 -18.66
N GLU A 103 -19.81 1.16 -18.77
CA GLU A 103 -20.59 0.53 -19.83
C GLU A 103 -21.97 0.11 -19.32
#